data_0184be9712a833231ab884e2ba7a7bf4
#
_entry.id   0184be9712a833231ab884e2ba7a7bf4
#
_cell.length_a   1.000
_cell.length_b   1.000
_cell.length_c   1.000
_cell.angle_alpha   90.00
_cell.angle_beta   90.00
_cell.angle_gamma   90.00
#
_symmetry.space_group_name_H-M   'P 1'
#
loop_
_entity.id
_entity.type
_entity.pdbx_description
1 polymer ?
#
loop_
_entity_poly.entity_id
_entity_poly.type
_entity_poly.pdbx_seq_one_letter_code
_entity_poly.pdbx_strand_id
1 'polypeptide(L)'
;MTKIQEAKKIIEEADKIVIGAGAGLSAAAGLTYSGSRFEVFFKDYIARYGMQDMYSAAFYPFETAEERWGYWAKHIYHNRYQPEGLSLYRDLFDLVKDKDYFVITTNVDGQFMKTGFAPEHFFEVQGNYGEWQCSVPC
;
A
#
# COMPACT_ATOMS: atom_id res chain seq x y z
N MET A 1 -20.58 -20.61 19.35
CA MET A 1 -19.93 -19.34 18.98
C MET A 1 -19.25 -19.54 17.64
N THR A 2 -19.44 -18.66 16.67
CA THR A 2 -18.74 -18.74 15.37
C THR A 2 -17.29 -18.27 15.52
N LYS A 3 -16.39 -18.68 14.61
CA LYS A 3 -14.98 -18.21 14.61
C LYS A 3 -14.87 -16.68 14.56
N ILE A 4 -15.81 -16.00 13.87
CA ILE A 4 -15.85 -14.54 13.80
C ILE A 4 -16.21 -13.94 15.15
N GLN A 5 -17.19 -14.51 15.86
CA GLN A 5 -17.57 -14.05 17.21
C GLN A 5 -16.44 -14.27 18.23
N GLU A 6 -15.70 -15.35 18.09
CA GLU A 6 -14.51 -15.63 18.90
C GLU A 6 -13.39 -14.62 18.63
N ALA A 7 -13.06 -14.37 17.35
CA ALA A 7 -12.08 -13.37 16.96
C ALA A 7 -12.46 -11.97 17.46
N LYS A 8 -13.72 -11.58 17.31
CA LYS A 8 -14.23 -10.30 17.82
C LYS A 8 -13.99 -10.18 19.34
N LYS A 9 -14.35 -11.22 20.10
CA LYS A 9 -14.15 -11.23 21.54
C LYS A 9 -12.67 -11.10 21.91
N ILE A 10 -11.77 -11.81 21.23
CA ILE A 10 -10.32 -11.72 21.47
C ILE A 10 -9.81 -10.29 21.23
N ILE A 11 -10.25 -9.65 20.15
CA ILE A 11 -9.87 -8.27 19.85
C ILE A 11 -10.43 -7.31 20.91
N GLU A 12 -11.67 -7.48 21.32
CA GLU A 12 -12.31 -6.65 22.35
C GLU A 12 -11.63 -6.75 23.72
N GLU A 13 -11.18 -7.95 24.09
CA GLU A 13 -10.51 -8.24 25.36
C GLU A 13 -8.99 -7.92 25.36
N ALA A 14 -8.39 -7.70 24.18
CA ALA A 14 -6.97 -7.43 24.08
C ALA A 14 -6.62 -6.03 24.60
N ASP A 15 -5.61 -5.95 25.45
CA ASP A 15 -5.03 -4.68 25.92
C ASP A 15 -4.14 -4.04 24.85
N LYS A 16 -3.44 -4.86 24.06
CA LYS A 16 -2.51 -4.44 23.01
C LYS A 16 -2.74 -5.22 21.72
N ILE A 17 -2.63 -4.51 20.60
CA ILE A 17 -2.84 -5.10 19.28
C ILE A 17 -1.65 -4.79 18.38
N VAL A 18 -1.05 -5.81 17.77
CA VAL A 18 -0.06 -5.64 16.70
C VAL A 18 -0.70 -6.06 15.37
N ILE A 19 -0.64 -5.18 14.39
CA ILE A 19 -1.14 -5.42 13.03
C ILE A 19 0.04 -5.65 12.10
N GLY A 20 0.16 -6.86 11.56
CA GLY A 20 1.06 -7.15 10.44
C GLY A 20 0.33 -6.99 9.11
N ALA A 21 0.79 -6.09 8.24
CA ALA A 21 0.12 -5.80 6.98
C ALA A 21 1.08 -5.86 5.78
N GLY A 22 0.57 -6.38 4.68
CA GLY A 22 1.28 -6.48 3.39
C GLY A 22 0.36 -6.19 2.21
N ALA A 23 0.86 -6.40 1.00
CA ALA A 23 0.19 -6.08 -0.26
C ALA A 23 -1.24 -6.67 -0.38
N GLY A 24 -1.52 -7.79 0.30
CA GLY A 24 -2.85 -8.39 0.33
C GLY A 24 -3.92 -7.46 0.93
N LEU A 25 -3.57 -6.65 1.94
CA LEU A 25 -4.50 -5.67 2.52
C LEU A 25 -4.83 -4.57 1.51
N SER A 26 -3.84 -4.02 0.82
CA SER A 26 -4.03 -3.00 -0.21
C SER A 26 -4.83 -3.54 -1.40
N ALA A 27 -4.53 -4.76 -1.84
CA ALA A 27 -5.27 -5.41 -2.93
C ALA A 27 -6.74 -5.66 -2.55
N ALA A 28 -7.00 -6.12 -1.33
CA ALA A 28 -8.37 -6.29 -0.81
C ALA A 28 -9.12 -4.95 -0.70
N ALA A 29 -8.39 -3.86 -0.45
CA ALA A 29 -8.93 -2.50 -0.42
C ALA A 29 -9.11 -1.87 -1.82
N GLY A 30 -8.74 -2.58 -2.90
CA GLY A 30 -8.88 -2.13 -4.29
C GLY A 30 -7.62 -1.61 -4.97
N LEU A 31 -6.48 -1.53 -4.28
CA LEU A 31 -5.19 -1.16 -4.88
C LEU A 31 -4.51 -2.37 -5.54
N THR A 32 -5.16 -2.96 -6.52
CA THR A 32 -4.60 -4.07 -7.28
C THR A 32 -3.52 -3.59 -8.26
N TYR A 33 -2.48 -4.40 -8.45
CA TYR A 33 -1.39 -4.13 -9.40
C TYR A 33 -1.61 -4.75 -10.78
N SER A 34 -2.67 -5.53 -10.94
CA SER A 34 -3.03 -6.22 -12.19
C SER A 34 -4.51 -6.03 -12.51
N GLY A 35 -4.96 -6.60 -13.63
CA GLY A 35 -6.34 -6.54 -14.09
C GLY A 35 -6.75 -5.15 -14.56
N SER A 36 -8.06 -4.85 -14.47
CA SER A 36 -8.66 -3.65 -15.06
C SER A 36 -7.99 -2.35 -14.61
N ARG A 37 -7.54 -2.27 -13.36
CA ARG A 37 -6.84 -1.08 -12.86
C ARG A 37 -5.52 -0.84 -13.59
N PHE A 38 -4.74 -1.88 -13.83
CA PHE A 38 -3.51 -1.79 -14.60
C PHE A 38 -3.80 -1.47 -16.08
N GLU A 39 -4.77 -2.16 -16.68
CA GLU A 39 -5.16 -1.97 -18.07
C GLU A 39 -5.62 -0.54 -18.36
N VAL A 40 -6.38 0.06 -17.46
CA VAL A 40 -6.86 1.45 -17.61
C VAL A 40 -5.74 2.46 -17.46
N PHE A 41 -4.95 2.36 -16.41
CA PHE A 41 -3.96 3.40 -16.11
C PHE A 41 -2.66 3.25 -16.91
N PHE A 42 -2.30 2.05 -17.33
CA PHE A 42 -1.03 1.78 -17.99
C PHE A 42 -1.15 1.31 -19.44
N LYS A 43 -2.28 1.56 -20.09
CA LYS A 43 -2.55 1.14 -21.48
C LYS A 43 -1.42 1.49 -22.46
N ASP A 44 -0.79 2.67 -22.32
CA ASP A 44 0.27 3.12 -23.21
C ASP A 44 1.57 2.32 -22.98
N TYR A 45 1.85 1.94 -21.72
CA TYR A 45 2.97 1.08 -21.36
C TYR A 45 2.74 -0.38 -21.78
N ILE A 46 1.51 -0.86 -21.69
CA ILE A 46 1.13 -2.18 -22.23
C ILE A 46 1.37 -2.21 -23.75
N ALA A 47 0.88 -1.20 -24.48
CA ALA A 47 1.01 -1.12 -25.94
C ALA A 47 2.46 -0.99 -26.39
N ARG A 48 3.29 -0.20 -25.66
CA ARG A 48 4.68 0.06 -26.08
C ARG A 48 5.66 -1.01 -25.62
N TYR A 49 5.49 -1.55 -24.42
CA TYR A 49 6.48 -2.40 -23.76
C TYR A 49 5.97 -3.81 -23.45
N GLY A 50 4.70 -4.12 -23.74
CA GLY A 50 4.11 -5.44 -23.45
C GLY A 50 3.99 -5.77 -21.95
N MET A 51 3.91 -4.75 -21.12
CA MET A 51 3.81 -4.92 -19.66
C MET A 51 2.51 -5.62 -19.26
N GLN A 52 2.55 -6.46 -18.22
CA GLN A 52 1.42 -7.31 -17.80
C GLN A 52 0.82 -6.89 -16.46
N ASP A 53 1.60 -6.28 -15.58
CA ASP A 53 1.19 -5.80 -14.26
C ASP A 53 2.16 -4.73 -13.73
N MET A 54 1.75 -3.99 -12.70
CA MET A 54 2.57 -2.91 -12.13
C MET A 54 3.81 -3.41 -11.40
N TYR A 55 3.78 -4.63 -10.87
CA TYR A 55 4.91 -5.17 -10.10
C TYR A 55 6.06 -5.54 -11.03
N SER A 56 5.80 -6.37 -12.04
CA SER A 56 6.81 -6.76 -13.03
C SER A 56 7.31 -5.56 -13.84
N ALA A 57 6.43 -4.61 -14.16
CA ALA A 57 6.77 -3.39 -14.87
C ALA A 57 7.74 -2.47 -14.09
N ALA A 58 7.73 -2.53 -12.76
CA ALA A 58 8.67 -1.77 -11.94
C ALA A 58 10.14 -2.18 -12.13
N PHE A 59 10.38 -3.39 -12.63
CA PHE A 59 11.71 -3.95 -12.93
C PHE A 59 12.05 -3.91 -14.44
N TYR A 60 11.21 -3.28 -15.25
CA TYR A 60 11.46 -3.20 -16.68
C TYR A 60 12.76 -2.43 -16.97
N PRO A 61 13.64 -2.95 -17.84
CA PRO A 61 14.92 -2.32 -18.16
C PRO A 61 14.73 -1.19 -19.18
N PHE A 62 14.18 -0.08 -18.75
CA PHE A 62 14.02 1.10 -19.60
C PHE A 62 15.36 1.58 -20.19
N GLU A 63 15.36 2.02 -21.43
CA GLU A 63 16.56 2.48 -22.13
C GLU A 63 17.08 3.81 -21.58
N THR A 64 16.16 4.69 -21.13
CA THR A 64 16.52 6.01 -20.62
C THR A 64 16.00 6.23 -19.19
N ALA A 65 16.65 7.15 -18.49
CA ALA A 65 16.22 7.57 -17.15
C ALA A 65 14.84 8.25 -17.20
N GLU A 66 14.58 9.01 -18.25
CA GLU A 66 13.32 9.74 -18.46
C GLU A 66 12.14 8.75 -18.60
N GLU A 67 12.30 7.70 -19.38
CA GLU A 67 11.26 6.66 -19.52
C GLU A 67 11.00 5.95 -18.19
N ARG A 68 12.07 5.60 -17.48
CA ARG A 68 11.99 4.98 -16.15
C ARG A 68 11.26 5.88 -15.15
N TRP A 69 11.62 7.14 -15.08
CA TRP A 69 10.99 8.09 -14.18
C TRP A 69 9.56 8.43 -14.60
N GLY A 70 9.26 8.45 -15.91
CA GLY A 70 7.90 8.55 -16.40
C GLY A 70 6.99 7.43 -15.91
N TYR A 71 7.48 6.19 -15.97
CA TYR A 71 6.78 5.04 -15.40
C TYR A 71 6.58 5.18 -13.89
N TRP A 72 7.66 5.44 -13.15
CA TRP A 72 7.61 5.53 -11.69
C TRP A 72 6.74 6.69 -11.19
N ALA A 73 6.76 7.84 -11.83
CA ALA A 73 5.88 8.96 -11.48
C ALA A 73 4.41 8.56 -11.61
N LYS A 74 4.05 7.87 -12.68
CA LYS A 74 2.69 7.37 -12.90
C LYS A 74 2.32 6.28 -11.90
N HIS A 75 3.23 5.33 -11.66
CA HIS A 75 3.04 4.26 -10.69
C HIS A 75 2.79 4.81 -9.27
N ILE A 76 3.62 5.72 -8.81
CA ILE A 76 3.51 6.35 -7.50
C ILE A 76 2.23 7.18 -7.39
N TYR A 77 1.91 7.96 -8.43
CA TYR A 77 0.69 8.75 -8.45
C TYR A 77 -0.54 7.89 -8.22
N HIS A 78 -0.72 6.83 -9.01
CA HIS A 78 -1.89 5.96 -8.92
C HIS A 78 -1.93 5.08 -7.68
N ASN A 79 -0.80 4.77 -7.07
CA ASN A 79 -0.77 3.89 -5.90
C ASN A 79 -0.68 4.63 -4.57
N ARG A 80 -0.22 5.88 -4.55
CA ARG A 80 -0.09 6.66 -3.31
C ARG A 80 -0.89 7.96 -3.34
N TYR A 81 -0.73 8.80 -4.35
CA TYR A 81 -1.27 10.16 -4.31
C TYR A 81 -2.74 10.23 -4.71
N GLN A 82 -3.14 9.57 -5.79
CA GLN A 82 -4.51 9.57 -6.28
C GLN A 82 -5.52 8.90 -5.33
N PRO A 83 -5.24 7.70 -4.76
CA PRO A 83 -6.19 7.08 -3.85
C PRO A 83 -6.30 7.89 -2.56
N GLU A 84 -7.53 8.22 -2.18
CA GLU A 84 -7.82 8.71 -0.83
C GLU A 84 -7.72 7.57 0.19
N GLY A 85 -7.95 7.86 1.47
CA GLY A 85 -8.00 6.83 2.50
C GLY A 85 -9.08 5.79 2.19
N LEU A 86 -8.68 4.53 2.05
CA LEU A 86 -9.55 3.43 1.64
C LEU A 86 -10.41 2.91 2.81
N SER A 87 -11.65 2.51 2.52
CA SER A 87 -12.62 2.10 3.54
C SER A 87 -12.11 0.95 4.42
N LEU A 88 -11.52 -0.08 3.83
CA LEU A 88 -10.96 -1.21 4.59
C LEU A 88 -9.91 -0.81 5.63
N TYR A 89 -9.08 0.20 5.31
CA TYR A 89 -8.11 0.74 6.26
C TYR A 89 -8.78 1.59 7.35
N ARG A 90 -9.87 2.31 7.01
CA ARG A 90 -10.67 3.03 8.01
C ARG A 90 -11.37 2.07 8.97
N ASP A 91 -11.97 1.00 8.44
CA ASP A 91 -12.60 -0.04 9.25
C ASP A 91 -11.58 -0.68 10.21
N LEU A 92 -10.35 -0.92 9.72
CA LEU A 92 -9.26 -1.43 10.56
C LEU A 92 -8.84 -0.42 11.63
N PHE A 93 -8.76 0.87 11.29
CA PHE A 93 -8.48 1.93 12.26
C PHE A 93 -9.58 2.02 13.33
N ASP A 94 -10.84 2.01 12.93
CA ASP A 94 -11.97 2.05 13.85
C ASP A 94 -12.00 0.87 14.83
N LEU A 95 -11.46 -0.27 14.41
CA LEU A 95 -11.35 -1.47 15.26
C LEU A 95 -10.30 -1.29 16.38
N VAL A 96 -9.26 -0.47 16.17
CA VAL A 96 -8.11 -0.39 17.08
C VAL A 96 -7.85 0.98 17.69
N LYS A 97 -8.49 2.05 17.22
CA LYS A 97 -8.19 3.45 17.59
C LYS A 97 -8.25 3.75 19.09
N ASP A 98 -9.05 3.01 19.85
CA ASP A 98 -9.23 3.17 21.28
C ASP A 98 -8.35 2.20 22.11
N LYS A 99 -7.39 1.54 21.48
CA LYS A 99 -6.50 0.55 22.09
C LYS A 99 -5.03 0.95 21.94
N ASP A 100 -4.18 0.32 22.73
CA ASP A 100 -2.72 0.39 22.52
C ASP A 100 -2.37 -0.50 21.32
N TYR A 101 -2.14 0.11 20.17
CA TYR A 101 -1.87 -0.63 18.93
C TYR A 101 -0.55 -0.21 18.29
N PHE A 102 0.02 -1.11 17.51
CA PHE A 102 1.15 -0.83 16.63
C PHE A 102 1.02 -1.58 15.29
N VAL A 103 1.39 -0.93 14.20
CA VAL A 103 1.35 -1.50 12.85
C VAL A 103 2.76 -1.73 12.34
N ILE A 104 3.01 -2.92 11.79
CA ILE A 104 4.22 -3.24 11.03
C ILE A 104 3.79 -3.57 9.61
N THR A 105 4.23 -2.78 8.63
CA THR A 105 3.78 -2.97 7.26
C THR A 105 4.90 -2.94 6.24
N THR A 106 4.78 -3.77 5.22
CA THR A 106 5.59 -3.71 4.00
C THR A 106 4.92 -2.89 2.90
N ASN A 107 3.72 -2.34 3.16
CA ASN A 107 3.04 -1.48 2.20
C ASN A 107 3.69 -0.11 2.11
N VAL A 108 3.68 0.47 0.91
CA VAL A 108 4.36 1.73 0.56
C VAL A 108 3.40 2.82 0.07
N ASP A 109 2.10 2.52 0.14
CA ASP A 109 1.01 3.33 -0.42
C ASP A 109 0.51 4.47 0.49
N GLY A 110 0.96 4.50 1.74
CA GLY A 110 0.59 5.52 2.72
C GLY A 110 -0.85 5.44 3.22
N GLN A 111 -1.53 4.31 3.04
CA GLN A 111 -2.94 4.17 3.42
C GLN A 111 -3.17 4.23 4.93
N PHE A 112 -2.24 3.74 5.75
CA PHE A 112 -2.35 3.86 7.20
C PHE A 112 -2.42 5.33 7.62
N MET A 113 -1.50 6.17 7.16
CA MET A 113 -1.50 7.60 7.47
C MET A 113 -2.78 8.30 6.99
N LYS A 114 -3.25 7.97 5.78
CA LYS A 114 -4.46 8.59 5.18
C LYS A 114 -5.76 8.23 5.89
N THR A 115 -5.77 7.19 6.70
CA THR A 115 -6.97 6.68 7.37
C THR A 115 -7.00 6.92 8.87
N GLY A 116 -6.02 7.67 9.41
CA GLY A 116 -6.04 8.17 10.77
C GLY A 116 -5.07 7.50 11.74
N PHE A 117 -4.30 6.49 11.28
CA PHE A 117 -3.23 5.93 12.11
C PHE A 117 -2.15 6.99 12.37
N ALA A 118 -1.79 7.19 13.64
CA ALA A 118 -0.77 8.15 14.01
C ALA A 118 0.63 7.65 13.58
N PRO A 119 1.51 8.55 13.07
CA PRO A 119 2.83 8.15 12.54
C PRO A 119 3.69 7.37 13.53
N GLU A 120 3.58 7.66 14.82
CA GLU A 120 4.30 6.97 15.89
C GLU A 120 3.80 5.55 16.17
N HIS A 121 2.65 5.18 15.61
CA HIS A 121 2.02 3.87 15.81
C HIS A 121 2.13 2.95 14.59
N PHE A 122 2.94 3.29 13.60
CA PHE A 122 3.23 2.35 12.52
C PHE A 122 4.67 2.45 12.01
N PHE A 123 5.18 1.35 11.50
CA PHE A 123 6.50 1.23 10.92
C PHE A 123 6.40 0.68 9.49
N GLU A 124 6.82 1.48 8.52
CA GLU A 124 6.94 1.12 7.10
C GLU A 124 8.32 0.48 6.87
N VAL A 125 8.39 -0.85 6.92
CA VAL A 125 9.62 -1.66 6.98
C VAL A 125 10.59 -1.38 5.83
N GLN A 126 10.06 -1.02 4.66
CA GLN A 126 10.85 -0.77 3.44
C GLN A 126 10.74 0.67 2.93
N GLY A 127 10.35 1.61 3.81
CA GLY A 127 10.04 2.98 3.41
C GLY A 127 8.70 3.09 2.70
N ASN A 128 8.51 4.14 1.93
CA ASN A 128 7.26 4.40 1.22
C ASN A 128 7.50 5.13 -0.11
N TYR A 129 6.46 5.20 -0.95
CA TYR A 129 6.54 5.88 -2.26
C TYR A 129 6.60 7.42 -2.18
N GLY A 130 6.49 8.02 -1.02
CA GLY A 130 6.59 9.46 -0.82
C GLY A 130 8.01 9.93 -0.48
N GLU A 131 8.93 9.00 -0.27
CA GLU A 131 10.31 9.29 0.13
C GLU A 131 11.29 8.83 -0.94
N TRP A 132 12.38 9.59 -1.07
CA TRP A 132 13.42 9.35 -2.06
C TRP A 132 14.78 9.31 -1.38
N GLN A 133 15.61 8.42 -1.85
CA GLN A 133 16.97 8.27 -1.35
C GLN A 133 17.94 8.35 -2.51
N CYS A 134 19.06 9.06 -2.30
CA CYS A 134 20.16 9.04 -3.26
C CYS A 134 20.70 7.61 -3.42
N SER A 135 21.04 7.23 -4.64
CA SER A 135 21.66 5.93 -4.94
C SER A 135 23.07 5.80 -4.35
N VAL A 136 23.70 6.93 -4.12
CA VAL A 136 25.00 7.03 -3.43
C VAL A 136 24.77 7.89 -2.19
N PRO A 137 25.23 7.43 -1.00
CA PRO A 137 25.12 8.23 0.22
C PRO A 137 25.79 9.59 0.05
N CYS A 138 25.07 10.64 0.41
CA CYS A 138 25.57 12.02 0.36
C CYS A 138 25.76 12.58 1.78
#